data_6a90a323bfd8ff63b49f23fea9d7d06c
#
_entry.id   6a90a323bfd8ff63b49f23fea9d7d06c
#
_cell.length_a   1.000
_cell.length_b   1.000
_cell.length_c   1.000
_cell.angle_alpha   90.00
_cell.angle_beta   90.00
_cell.angle_gamma   90.00
#
_symmetry.space_group_name_H-M   'P 1'
#
loop_
_entity.id
_entity.type
_entity.pdbx_description
1 polymer ?
#
loop_
_entity_poly.entity_id
_entity_poly.type
_entity_poly.pdbx_seq_one_letter_code
_entity_poly.pdbx_strand_id
1 'polypeptide(L)'
;MDYENIANNLKYNIEHTMAYEDVETSADVVNKFILEKAHDHNYEVIDLLDSYYIKKGVYPKALIHLNADAKFLYKDLKFEESDGGRILAGKNIYLFNAIFVIAALLDLSSNDFDVLITNNNIQNDIKNYSNLKDVIRTDNVINLNLRQSKCIADEFSALNLLNVKLPIERKEQEDTIKSYKLSFSNLIGGHTGEDLDKVRLNSIKSVMGFIRKIKSKVDIDIVKFQGGDRYDYIPSYASIDFTVKSEYENELINTFDLYKNEYIEKNLKYEPDMDIVLNKEQEKSYNPLLDKSFSHLSSFVELLPTGAYSVNSNNNQLISSINLSTVRTFEDYINFIIVLR
;
A
#
# COMPACT_ATOMS: atom_id res chain seq x y z
N MET A 1 2.36 -31.96 -23.39
CA MET A 1 3.11 -31.11 -22.42
C MET A 1 3.83 -32.08 -21.50
N ASP A 2 5.13 -31.98 -21.44
CA ASP A 2 5.96 -32.91 -20.64
C ASP A 2 6.01 -32.42 -19.19
N TYR A 3 5.03 -32.82 -18.41
CA TYR A 3 4.91 -32.43 -16.99
C TYR A 3 6.08 -32.97 -16.13
N GLU A 4 6.69 -34.08 -16.52
CA GLU A 4 7.82 -34.67 -15.80
C GLU A 4 9.07 -33.79 -15.98
N ASN A 5 9.29 -33.26 -17.16
CA ASN A 5 10.37 -32.32 -17.44
C ASN A 5 10.19 -31.01 -16.68
N ILE A 6 8.96 -30.46 -16.63
CA ILE A 6 8.65 -29.27 -15.83
C ILE A 6 8.94 -29.53 -14.34
N ALA A 7 8.50 -30.65 -13.80
CA ALA A 7 8.70 -30.99 -12.40
C ALA A 7 10.21 -31.15 -12.06
N ASN A 8 10.97 -31.78 -12.95
CA ASN A 8 12.41 -31.96 -12.78
C ASN A 8 13.16 -30.61 -12.84
N ASN A 9 12.79 -29.73 -13.77
CA ASN A 9 13.37 -28.39 -13.87
C ASN A 9 13.01 -27.52 -12.66
N LEU A 10 11.78 -27.61 -12.15
CA LEU A 10 11.37 -26.95 -10.91
C LEU A 10 12.24 -27.40 -9.74
N LYS A 11 12.36 -28.70 -9.56
CA LYS A 11 13.19 -29.30 -8.48
C LYS A 11 14.64 -28.82 -8.58
N TYR A 12 15.21 -28.91 -9.78
CA TYR A 12 16.60 -28.47 -10.04
C TYR A 12 16.77 -26.98 -9.72
N ASN A 13 15.87 -26.13 -10.18
CA ASN A 13 15.93 -24.68 -9.94
C ASN A 13 15.84 -24.37 -8.43
N ILE A 14 14.93 -25.03 -7.70
CA ILE A 14 14.78 -24.84 -6.25
C ILE A 14 16.04 -25.27 -5.50
N GLU A 15 16.58 -26.45 -5.78
CA GLU A 15 17.78 -26.99 -5.12
C GLU A 15 19.02 -26.15 -5.43
N HIS A 16 19.15 -25.66 -6.68
CA HIS A 16 20.26 -24.78 -7.08
C HIS A 16 20.17 -23.41 -6.45
N THR A 17 18.97 -22.84 -6.34
CA THR A 17 18.77 -21.52 -5.74
C THR A 17 19.27 -21.46 -4.31
N MET A 18 19.03 -22.51 -3.53
CA MET A 18 19.44 -22.56 -2.12
C MET A 18 20.97 -22.68 -1.93
N ALA A 19 21.72 -22.85 -3.00
CA ALA A 19 23.18 -22.90 -2.99
C ALA A 19 23.84 -21.53 -3.29
N TYR A 20 23.06 -20.50 -3.67
CA TYR A 20 23.61 -19.17 -3.99
C TYR A 20 23.67 -18.28 -2.75
N GLU A 21 24.88 -17.86 -2.39
CA GLU A 21 25.11 -16.93 -1.27
C GLU A 21 24.76 -15.47 -1.63
N ASP A 22 24.62 -15.15 -2.95
CA ASP A 22 24.49 -13.79 -3.48
C ASP A 22 23.03 -13.33 -3.67
N VAL A 23 22.04 -14.18 -3.38
CA VAL A 23 20.63 -13.89 -3.60
C VAL A 23 19.97 -13.46 -2.29
N GLU A 24 19.73 -12.17 -2.12
CA GLU A 24 19.14 -11.64 -0.90
C GLU A 24 17.68 -11.17 -1.07
N THR A 25 17.31 -10.68 -2.25
CA THR A 25 16.00 -10.05 -2.50
C THR A 25 15.20 -10.76 -3.60
N SER A 26 13.92 -10.41 -3.73
CA SER A 26 13.08 -10.89 -4.83
C SER A 26 13.61 -10.46 -6.20
N ALA A 27 14.19 -9.27 -6.29
CA ALA A 27 14.79 -8.76 -7.52
C ALA A 27 15.99 -9.62 -7.94
N ASP A 28 16.83 -10.04 -6.99
CA ASP A 28 17.98 -10.91 -7.28
C ASP A 28 17.52 -12.27 -7.81
N VAL A 29 16.45 -12.84 -7.20
CA VAL A 29 15.85 -14.10 -7.65
C VAL A 29 15.28 -13.96 -9.06
N VAL A 30 14.57 -12.86 -9.37
CA VAL A 30 14.06 -12.59 -10.73
C VAL A 30 15.21 -12.47 -11.72
N ASN A 31 16.23 -11.69 -11.40
CA ASN A 31 17.40 -11.51 -12.27
C ASN A 31 18.07 -12.86 -12.56
N LYS A 32 18.37 -13.63 -11.52
CA LYS A 32 19.12 -14.90 -11.63
C LYS A 32 18.33 -15.97 -12.37
N PHE A 33 17.07 -16.16 -12.06
CA PHE A 33 16.31 -17.31 -12.55
C PHE A 33 15.42 -17.01 -13.76
N ILE A 34 15.06 -15.76 -13.98
CA ILE A 34 14.20 -15.38 -15.10
C ILE A 34 14.98 -14.64 -16.18
N LEU A 35 15.69 -13.56 -15.83
CA LEU A 35 16.35 -12.73 -16.83
C LEU A 35 17.59 -13.41 -17.42
N GLU A 36 18.46 -14.01 -16.61
CA GLU A 36 19.60 -14.78 -17.13
C GLU A 36 19.11 -15.91 -18.05
N LYS A 37 18.08 -16.65 -17.61
CA LYS A 37 17.50 -17.72 -18.43
C LYS A 37 16.88 -17.21 -19.73
N ALA A 38 16.19 -16.07 -19.71
CA ALA A 38 15.66 -15.46 -20.92
C ALA A 38 16.79 -15.07 -21.90
N HIS A 39 17.91 -14.57 -21.38
CA HIS A 39 19.10 -14.28 -22.20
C HIS A 39 19.76 -15.54 -22.75
N ASP A 40 19.90 -16.61 -21.98
CA ASP A 40 20.46 -17.89 -22.43
C ASP A 40 19.66 -18.50 -23.59
N HIS A 41 18.33 -18.31 -23.56
CA HIS A 41 17.45 -18.73 -24.65
C HIS A 41 17.34 -17.70 -25.80
N ASN A 42 18.06 -16.59 -25.75
CA ASN A 42 18.00 -15.48 -26.70
C ASN A 42 16.58 -14.87 -26.88
N TYR A 43 15.78 -14.85 -25.81
CA TYR A 43 14.50 -14.14 -25.82
C TYR A 43 14.74 -12.64 -25.72
N GLU A 44 13.91 -11.84 -26.44
CA GLU A 44 13.96 -10.39 -26.33
C GLU A 44 13.39 -9.97 -24.97
N VAL A 45 14.19 -9.25 -24.18
CA VAL A 45 13.79 -8.69 -22.89
C VAL A 45 13.67 -7.18 -23.04
N ILE A 46 12.49 -6.63 -22.77
CA ILE A 46 12.22 -5.20 -22.74
C ILE A 46 12.23 -4.75 -21.29
N ASP A 47 13.17 -3.87 -20.93
CA ASP A 47 13.22 -3.21 -19.62
C ASP A 47 12.25 -2.02 -19.62
N LEU A 48 11.34 -2.00 -18.65
CA LEU A 48 10.30 -0.99 -18.47
C LEU A 48 10.52 -0.20 -17.15
N LEU A 49 11.77 0.10 -16.83
CA LEU A 49 12.28 0.75 -15.62
C LEU A 49 12.34 -0.21 -14.41
N ASP A 50 11.21 -0.63 -13.86
CA ASP A 50 11.13 -1.56 -12.71
C ASP A 50 10.37 -2.83 -13.08
N SER A 51 10.14 -3.07 -14.35
CA SER A 51 9.36 -4.19 -14.86
C SER A 51 10.01 -4.76 -16.10
N TYR A 52 9.82 -6.05 -16.35
CA TYR A 52 10.43 -6.73 -17.47
C TYR A 52 9.38 -7.43 -18.32
N TYR A 53 9.40 -7.19 -19.63
CA TYR A 53 8.57 -7.91 -20.58
C TYR A 53 9.45 -8.82 -21.44
N ILE A 54 9.21 -10.13 -21.38
CA ILE A 54 9.98 -11.15 -22.10
C ILE A 54 9.14 -11.65 -23.27
N LYS A 55 9.61 -11.39 -24.48
CA LYS A 55 9.00 -11.90 -25.71
C LYS A 55 9.48 -13.31 -25.99
N LYS A 56 8.71 -14.30 -25.60
CA LYS A 56 8.98 -15.72 -25.90
C LYS A 56 8.19 -16.18 -27.12
N GLY A 57 6.94 -15.77 -27.24
CA GLY A 57 6.04 -16.17 -28.34
C GLY A 57 6.21 -15.35 -29.60
N VAL A 58 6.08 -16.00 -30.76
CA VAL A 58 5.94 -15.27 -32.04
C VAL A 58 4.54 -14.66 -32.13
N TYR A 59 3.51 -15.46 -31.79
CA TYR A 59 2.11 -15.06 -31.68
C TYR A 59 1.59 -15.53 -30.33
N PRO A 60 1.84 -14.80 -29.23
CA PRO A 60 1.49 -15.28 -27.89
C PRO A 60 -0.02 -15.38 -27.72
N LYS A 61 -0.49 -16.52 -27.22
CA LYS A 61 -1.90 -16.75 -26.88
C LYS A 61 -2.21 -16.32 -25.44
N ALA A 62 -1.18 -16.19 -24.60
CA ALA A 62 -1.30 -15.76 -23.22
C ALA A 62 -0.09 -14.92 -22.76
N LEU A 63 -0.34 -14.05 -21.83
CA LEU A 63 0.67 -13.34 -21.04
C LEU A 63 0.71 -13.94 -19.64
N ILE A 64 1.86 -14.44 -19.21
CA ILE A 64 2.07 -14.87 -17.83
C ILE A 64 2.57 -13.68 -17.03
N HIS A 65 1.80 -13.26 -16.05
CA HIS A 65 2.13 -12.10 -15.23
C HIS A 65 2.47 -12.49 -13.79
N LEU A 66 3.54 -11.91 -13.27
CA LEU A 66 3.94 -11.98 -11.87
C LEU A 66 4.30 -10.59 -11.36
N ASN A 67 3.75 -10.20 -10.21
CA ASN A 67 4.24 -9.06 -9.44
C ASN A 67 5.26 -9.52 -8.40
N ALA A 68 6.52 -9.10 -8.58
CA ALA A 68 7.64 -9.47 -7.73
C ALA A 68 7.92 -8.46 -6.60
N ASP A 69 7.00 -7.54 -6.29
CA ASP A 69 7.14 -6.47 -5.29
C ASP A 69 7.03 -6.96 -3.83
N ALA A 70 7.42 -8.16 -3.51
CA ALA A 70 7.45 -8.61 -2.13
C ALA A 70 8.83 -8.42 -1.52
N LYS A 71 8.91 -7.59 -0.49
CA LYS A 71 10.12 -7.53 0.35
C LYS A 71 10.23 -8.82 1.15
N PHE A 72 11.14 -9.68 0.78
CA PHE A 72 11.51 -10.82 1.60
C PHE A 72 13.01 -11.05 1.50
N LEU A 73 13.56 -11.71 2.50
CA LEU A 73 14.93 -12.16 2.49
C LEU A 73 14.92 -13.64 2.14
N TYR A 74 15.74 -14.02 1.19
CA TYR A 74 15.92 -15.41 0.76
C TYR A 74 16.24 -16.35 1.93
N LYS A 75 17.03 -15.90 2.90
CA LYS A 75 17.35 -16.62 4.14
C LYS A 75 16.13 -17.02 4.99
N ASP A 76 14.95 -16.46 4.72
CA ASP A 76 13.72 -16.83 5.41
C ASP A 76 13.09 -18.13 4.86
N LEU A 77 13.64 -18.67 3.75
CA LEU A 77 13.21 -19.93 3.18
C LEU A 77 13.98 -21.10 3.78
N LYS A 78 13.27 -22.18 4.03
CA LYS A 78 13.84 -23.44 4.51
C LYS A 78 13.06 -24.64 4.00
N PHE A 79 13.73 -25.78 3.86
CA PHE A 79 13.06 -27.04 3.65
C PHE A 79 12.56 -27.60 4.98
N GLU A 80 11.30 -28.02 5.01
CA GLU A 80 10.69 -28.72 6.12
C GLU A 80 10.30 -30.14 5.69
N GLU A 81 10.47 -31.10 6.58
CA GLU A 81 10.02 -32.48 6.34
C GLU A 81 8.50 -32.55 6.53
N SER A 82 7.84 -33.28 5.61
CA SER A 82 6.41 -33.51 5.61
C SER A 82 6.14 -34.97 5.27
N ASP A 83 4.96 -35.49 5.58
CA ASP A 83 4.54 -36.88 5.28
C ASP A 83 4.61 -37.24 3.78
N GLY A 84 4.61 -36.23 2.91
CA GLY A 84 4.75 -36.38 1.44
C GLY A 84 6.14 -36.10 0.92
N GLY A 85 7.15 -35.87 1.78
CA GLY A 85 8.52 -35.50 1.42
C GLY A 85 8.90 -34.10 1.90
N ARG A 86 9.97 -33.53 1.34
CA ARG A 86 10.43 -32.19 1.71
C ARG A 86 9.60 -31.10 1.04
N ILE A 87 9.16 -30.13 1.80
CA ILE A 87 8.45 -28.94 1.31
C ILE A 87 9.32 -27.68 1.56
N LEU A 88 9.26 -26.74 0.63
CA LEU A 88 9.84 -25.43 0.83
C LEU A 88 8.85 -24.57 1.63
N ALA A 89 9.29 -24.05 2.76
CA ALA A 89 8.50 -23.21 3.66
C ALA A 89 9.19 -21.86 3.88
N GLY A 90 8.40 -20.84 4.14
CA GLY A 90 8.90 -19.51 4.45
C GLY A 90 7.90 -18.40 4.11
N LYS A 91 8.27 -17.18 4.47
CA LYS A 91 7.48 -16.01 4.18
C LYS A 91 7.46 -15.75 2.66
N ASN A 92 6.28 -15.45 2.10
CA ASN A 92 6.09 -15.19 0.66
C ASN A 92 6.47 -16.36 -0.27
N ILE A 93 6.39 -17.59 0.21
CA ILE A 93 6.69 -18.81 -0.57
C ILE A 93 5.95 -18.87 -1.92
N TYR A 94 4.73 -18.31 -1.99
CA TYR A 94 3.94 -18.26 -3.23
C TYR A 94 4.69 -17.51 -4.36
N LEU A 95 5.42 -16.43 -4.02
CA LEU A 95 6.20 -15.67 -4.99
C LEU A 95 7.37 -16.49 -5.55
N PHE A 96 8.08 -17.21 -4.68
CA PHE A 96 9.15 -18.11 -5.11
C PHE A 96 8.63 -19.20 -6.03
N ASN A 97 7.53 -19.85 -5.64
CA ASN A 97 6.92 -20.87 -6.46
C ASN A 97 6.54 -20.31 -7.84
N ALA A 98 6.00 -19.10 -7.92
CA ALA A 98 5.67 -18.45 -9.17
C ALA A 98 6.91 -18.13 -10.03
N ILE A 99 8.00 -17.65 -9.41
CA ILE A 99 9.28 -17.39 -10.11
C ILE A 99 9.83 -18.69 -10.71
N PHE A 100 9.85 -19.78 -9.95
CA PHE A 100 10.34 -21.06 -10.43
C PHE A 100 9.46 -21.67 -11.50
N VAL A 101 8.12 -21.50 -11.40
CA VAL A 101 7.21 -21.91 -12.48
C VAL A 101 7.52 -21.15 -13.76
N ILE A 102 7.72 -19.84 -13.70
CA ILE A 102 8.09 -19.04 -14.88
C ILE A 102 9.44 -19.51 -15.43
N ALA A 103 10.46 -19.70 -14.58
CA ALA A 103 11.77 -20.20 -15.01
C ALA A 103 11.67 -21.53 -15.74
N ALA A 104 10.87 -22.47 -15.21
CA ALA A 104 10.64 -23.76 -15.87
C ALA A 104 9.85 -23.64 -17.19
N LEU A 105 8.90 -22.71 -17.26
CA LEU A 105 8.13 -22.43 -18.48
C LEU A 105 8.99 -21.78 -19.57
N LEU A 106 10.00 -21.01 -19.22
CA LEU A 106 10.96 -20.45 -20.19
C LEU A 106 11.80 -21.54 -20.86
N ASP A 107 12.07 -22.66 -20.20
CA ASP A 107 12.78 -23.82 -20.79
C ASP A 107 11.95 -24.63 -21.76
N LEU A 108 10.63 -24.46 -21.79
CA LEU A 108 9.78 -25.21 -22.71
C LEU A 108 9.95 -24.76 -24.16
N SER A 109 9.86 -25.70 -25.10
CA SER A 109 9.90 -25.43 -26.53
C SER A 109 8.66 -24.70 -27.06
N SER A 110 7.54 -24.68 -26.30
CA SER A 110 6.35 -23.96 -26.66
C SER A 110 6.57 -22.45 -26.63
N ASN A 111 6.19 -21.77 -27.72
CA ASN A 111 6.32 -20.33 -27.91
C ASN A 111 4.94 -19.64 -27.98
N ASP A 112 3.97 -20.13 -27.21
CA ASP A 112 2.60 -19.62 -27.23
C ASP A 112 2.32 -18.55 -26.17
N PHE A 113 3.32 -18.11 -25.41
CA PHE A 113 3.14 -17.13 -24.34
C PHE A 113 4.33 -16.14 -24.25
N ASP A 114 4.03 -15.00 -23.67
CA ASP A 114 5.02 -14.03 -23.20
C ASP A 114 5.00 -13.96 -21.67
N VAL A 115 5.98 -13.29 -21.09
CA VAL A 115 6.10 -13.11 -19.63
C VAL A 115 6.20 -11.64 -19.28
N LEU A 116 5.45 -11.19 -18.29
CA LEU A 116 5.55 -9.86 -17.68
C LEU A 116 5.87 -10.01 -16.19
N ILE A 117 7.00 -9.49 -15.78
CA ILE A 117 7.36 -9.36 -14.37
C ILE A 117 7.23 -7.89 -14.01
N THR A 118 6.33 -7.56 -13.09
CA THR A 118 6.24 -6.21 -12.52
C THR A 118 6.90 -6.18 -11.15
N ASN A 119 7.70 -5.16 -10.90
CA ASN A 119 8.37 -4.94 -9.63
C ASN A 119 7.96 -3.56 -9.11
N ASN A 120 6.70 -3.41 -8.75
CA ASN A 120 6.13 -2.11 -8.44
C ASN A 120 6.35 -1.71 -6.99
N ASN A 121 7.19 -0.74 -6.79
CA ASN A 121 6.98 0.26 -5.76
C ASN A 121 5.81 1.16 -6.23
N ILE A 122 4.57 0.68 -6.05
CA ILE A 122 3.33 1.32 -6.50
C ILE A 122 3.18 2.76 -5.97
N GLN A 123 4.03 3.19 -5.05
CA GLN A 123 4.04 4.55 -4.51
C GLN A 123 4.46 5.62 -5.53
N ASN A 124 5.14 5.27 -6.61
CA ASN A 124 5.74 6.29 -7.45
C ASN A 124 5.11 6.47 -8.82
N ASP A 125 4.40 5.50 -9.42
CA ASP A 125 4.02 5.71 -10.82
C ASP A 125 2.79 4.91 -11.32
N ILE A 126 1.61 5.47 -11.14
CA ILE A 126 0.45 5.19 -12.00
C ILE A 126 0.79 5.50 -13.49
N LYS A 127 1.81 6.30 -13.76
CA LYS A 127 2.25 6.68 -15.11
C LYS A 127 2.93 5.53 -15.87
N ASN A 128 3.57 4.58 -15.18
CA ASN A 128 4.31 3.50 -15.84
C ASN A 128 3.40 2.44 -16.49
N TYR A 129 2.14 2.31 -16.07
CA TYR A 129 1.20 1.38 -16.71
C TYR A 129 0.76 1.81 -18.12
N SER A 130 0.87 3.09 -18.47
CA SER A 130 0.53 3.54 -19.82
C SER A 130 1.44 2.91 -20.89
N ASN A 131 2.70 2.64 -20.56
CA ASN A 131 3.68 2.06 -21.46
C ASN A 131 3.48 0.55 -21.67
N LEU A 132 2.79 -0.13 -20.76
CA LEU A 132 2.51 -1.56 -20.89
C LEU A 132 1.58 -1.87 -22.09
N LYS A 133 0.65 -0.98 -22.41
CA LYS A 133 -0.27 -1.16 -23.53
C LYS A 133 0.45 -1.31 -24.88
N ASP A 134 1.61 -0.67 -25.01
CA ASP A 134 2.37 -0.66 -26.28
C ASP A 134 3.21 -1.92 -26.46
N VAL A 135 3.47 -2.67 -25.38
CA VAL A 135 4.31 -3.88 -25.41
C VAL A 135 3.53 -5.17 -25.27
N ILE A 136 2.37 -5.15 -24.61
CA ILE A 136 1.51 -6.33 -24.44
C ILE A 136 0.89 -6.74 -25.77
N ARG A 137 1.05 -8.00 -26.15
CA ARG A 137 0.68 -8.53 -27.47
C ARG A 137 -0.51 -9.49 -27.45
N THR A 138 -1.17 -9.65 -26.29
CA THR A 138 -2.32 -10.57 -26.13
C THR A 138 -3.27 -10.05 -25.06
N ASP A 139 -4.55 -10.32 -25.20
CA ASP A 139 -5.60 -9.95 -24.24
C ASP A 139 -5.80 -11.01 -23.14
N ASN A 140 -5.21 -12.20 -23.29
CA ASN A 140 -5.33 -13.26 -22.32
C ASN A 140 -4.19 -13.17 -21.29
N VAL A 141 -4.52 -12.95 -20.03
CA VAL A 141 -3.53 -12.83 -18.94
C VAL A 141 -3.73 -13.95 -17.93
N ILE A 142 -2.64 -14.66 -17.62
CA ILE A 142 -2.57 -15.63 -16.53
C ILE A 142 -1.73 -14.98 -15.41
N ASN A 143 -2.39 -14.57 -14.34
CA ASN A 143 -1.74 -13.92 -13.21
C ASN A 143 -1.38 -14.95 -12.13
N LEU A 144 -0.09 -15.01 -11.76
CA LEU A 144 0.44 -15.97 -10.79
C LEU A 144 0.50 -15.40 -9.35
N ASN A 145 -0.12 -14.26 -9.07
CA ASN A 145 -0.04 -13.61 -7.75
C ASN A 145 -1.05 -14.14 -6.71
N LEU A 146 -1.85 -15.14 -7.06
CA LEU A 146 -2.82 -15.69 -6.14
C LEU A 146 -2.12 -16.47 -5.01
N ARG A 147 -2.36 -16.07 -3.76
CA ARG A 147 -1.73 -16.68 -2.57
C ARG A 147 -2.35 -18.01 -2.15
N GLN A 148 -3.54 -18.31 -2.65
CA GLN A 148 -4.26 -19.56 -2.33
C GLN A 148 -3.84 -20.67 -3.28
N SER A 149 -3.53 -21.84 -2.73
CA SER A 149 -3.24 -23.02 -3.52
C SER A 149 -4.53 -23.70 -4.02
N LYS A 150 -4.45 -24.36 -5.17
CA LYS A 150 -5.53 -25.17 -5.76
C LYS A 150 -6.80 -24.37 -6.09
N CYS A 151 -6.67 -23.08 -6.39
CA CYS A 151 -7.79 -22.29 -6.84
C CYS A 151 -7.40 -21.43 -8.06
N ILE A 152 -8.39 -21.14 -8.89
CA ILE A 152 -8.31 -20.20 -10.00
C ILE A 152 -9.37 -19.14 -9.70
N ALA A 153 -8.95 -17.87 -9.70
CA ALA A 153 -9.86 -16.74 -9.60
C ALA A 153 -10.02 -16.12 -10.98
N ASP A 154 -11.23 -15.98 -11.44
CA ASP A 154 -11.63 -15.39 -12.72
C ASP A 154 -12.33 -14.03 -12.55
N GLU A 155 -12.65 -13.67 -11.32
CA GLU A 155 -13.21 -12.37 -10.96
C GLU A 155 -12.31 -11.68 -9.94
N PHE A 156 -12.04 -10.37 -10.16
CA PHE A 156 -11.24 -9.54 -9.27
C PHE A 156 -11.94 -8.24 -8.99
N SER A 157 -11.79 -7.75 -7.75
CA SER A 157 -12.20 -6.40 -7.40
C SER A 157 -11.37 -5.37 -8.15
N ALA A 158 -12.01 -4.44 -8.83
CA ALA A 158 -11.34 -3.27 -9.38
C ALA A 158 -10.81 -2.37 -8.25
N LEU A 159 -9.74 -1.64 -8.53
CA LEU A 159 -9.22 -0.61 -7.65
C LEU A 159 -9.12 0.69 -8.45
N ASN A 160 -9.76 1.74 -7.95
CA ASN A 160 -9.63 3.08 -8.49
C ASN A 160 -8.95 3.99 -7.46
N LEU A 161 -7.97 4.76 -7.92
CA LEU A 161 -7.28 5.75 -7.11
C LEU A 161 -7.76 7.14 -7.53
N LEU A 162 -8.31 7.88 -6.59
CA LEU A 162 -8.61 9.29 -6.76
C LEU A 162 -7.51 10.11 -6.09
N ASN A 163 -6.85 10.95 -6.89
CA ASN A 163 -5.89 11.94 -6.42
C ASN A 163 -6.59 13.30 -6.39
N VAL A 164 -6.92 13.77 -5.19
CA VAL A 164 -7.65 15.02 -4.99
C VAL A 164 -6.73 16.08 -4.42
N LYS A 165 -6.62 17.20 -5.12
CA LYS A 165 -5.91 18.40 -4.65
C LYS A 165 -6.91 19.43 -4.18
N LEU A 166 -6.92 19.72 -2.88
CA LEU A 166 -7.72 20.75 -2.26
C LEU A 166 -6.90 22.04 -2.17
N PRO A 167 -7.22 23.10 -2.92
CA PRO A 167 -6.53 24.38 -2.81
C PRO A 167 -6.70 24.98 -1.41
N ILE A 168 -5.64 25.60 -0.90
CA ILE A 168 -5.63 26.26 0.39
C ILE A 168 -5.01 27.66 0.27
N GLU A 169 -5.47 28.55 1.11
CA GLU A 169 -4.90 29.87 1.32
C GLU A 169 -4.36 29.98 2.74
N ARG A 170 -3.28 30.73 2.92
CA ARG A 170 -2.59 30.91 4.19
C ARG A 170 -2.67 32.36 4.65
N LYS A 171 -2.60 32.58 5.94
CA LYS A 171 -2.52 33.91 6.55
C LYS A 171 -1.13 34.16 7.15
N GLU A 172 -0.77 35.41 7.29
CA GLU A 172 0.44 35.77 8.02
C GLU A 172 0.33 35.35 9.48
N GLN A 173 1.45 35.04 10.08
CA GLN A 173 1.52 34.53 11.43
C GLN A 173 1.69 35.68 12.43
N GLU A 174 0.98 35.60 13.56
CA GLU A 174 1.11 36.52 14.69
C GLU A 174 2.38 36.20 15.52
N ASP A 175 2.96 37.23 16.23
CA ASP A 175 4.24 37.10 16.90
C ASP A 175 4.23 36.31 18.23
N THR A 176 3.09 36.16 18.89
CA THR A 176 2.99 35.54 20.23
C THR A 176 2.29 34.18 20.21
N ILE A 177 2.85 33.25 19.46
CA ILE A 177 2.25 31.89 19.28
C ILE A 177 3.15 30.79 19.80
N LYS A 178 2.52 29.65 20.10
CA LYS A 178 3.15 28.37 20.35
C LYS A 178 2.75 27.37 19.29
N SER A 179 3.71 26.56 18.85
CA SER A 179 3.47 25.53 17.83
C SER A 179 3.33 24.16 18.49
N TYR A 180 2.35 23.40 18.03
CA TYR A 180 2.04 22.07 18.51
C TYR A 180 1.79 21.09 17.37
N LYS A 181 2.08 19.82 17.62
CA LYS A 181 1.73 18.70 16.77
C LYS A 181 0.84 17.74 17.54
N LEU A 182 -0.37 17.52 17.05
CA LEU A 182 -1.25 16.44 17.48
C LEU A 182 -1.04 15.24 16.57
N SER A 183 -0.75 14.08 17.15
CA SER A 183 -0.61 12.84 16.39
C SER A 183 -1.47 11.71 16.95
N PHE A 184 -1.98 10.89 16.06
CA PHE A 184 -2.58 9.59 16.32
C PHE A 184 -1.67 8.53 15.71
N SER A 185 -1.28 7.53 16.49
CA SER A 185 -0.37 6.46 16.07
C SER A 185 -0.78 5.12 16.67
N ASN A 186 -0.14 4.05 16.20
CA ASN A 186 -0.37 2.68 16.64
C ASN A 186 -1.82 2.19 16.46
N LEU A 187 -2.60 2.78 15.54
CA LEU A 187 -3.88 2.20 15.16
C LEU A 187 -3.63 0.89 14.40
N ILE A 188 -4.56 -0.05 14.51
CA ILE A 188 -4.42 -1.37 13.89
C ILE A 188 -4.29 -1.25 12.36
N GLY A 189 -5.00 -0.32 11.74
CA GLY A 189 -4.98 -0.16 10.29
C GLY A 189 -5.48 -1.40 9.56
N GLY A 190 -4.90 -1.72 8.39
CA GLY A 190 -5.23 -2.92 7.62
C GLY A 190 -5.26 -2.68 6.12
N HIS A 191 -5.38 -3.76 5.34
CA HIS A 191 -5.44 -3.69 3.88
C HIS A 191 -6.84 -3.30 3.41
N THR A 192 -6.95 -2.35 2.48
CA THR A 192 -8.25 -1.83 1.99
C THR A 192 -9.13 -2.86 1.28
N GLY A 193 -8.58 -3.99 0.86
CA GLY A 193 -9.34 -5.08 0.24
C GLY A 193 -9.78 -6.17 1.22
N GLU A 194 -9.23 -6.19 2.45
CA GLU A 194 -9.40 -7.32 3.38
C GLU A 194 -9.94 -6.89 4.76
N ASP A 195 -9.81 -5.61 5.11
CA ASP A 195 -10.05 -5.15 6.49
C ASP A 195 -11.08 -4.01 6.61
N LEU A 196 -11.59 -3.46 5.49
CA LEU A 196 -12.54 -2.35 5.53
C LEU A 196 -13.96 -2.73 6.01
N ASP A 197 -14.29 -4.02 6.04
CA ASP A 197 -15.50 -4.57 6.67
C ASP A 197 -15.37 -4.72 8.18
N LYS A 198 -14.14 -4.62 8.71
CA LYS A 198 -13.85 -4.71 10.14
C LYS A 198 -13.94 -3.33 10.79
N VAL A 199 -14.17 -3.33 12.11
CA VAL A 199 -14.15 -2.09 12.90
C VAL A 199 -12.70 -1.61 13.02
N ARG A 200 -12.29 -0.69 12.15
CA ARG A 200 -10.96 -0.08 12.12
C ARG A 200 -11.10 1.43 12.07
N LEU A 201 -10.35 2.14 12.90
CA LEU A 201 -10.29 3.58 12.82
C LEU A 201 -9.35 4.02 11.69
N ASN A 202 -9.77 5.05 10.97
CA ASN A 202 -8.92 5.75 10.03
C ASN A 202 -8.26 6.94 10.74
N SER A 203 -6.93 6.90 10.93
CA SER A 203 -6.20 7.93 11.71
C SER A 203 -6.37 9.33 11.14
N ILE A 204 -6.51 9.50 9.82
CA ILE A 204 -6.72 10.80 9.18
C ILE A 204 -8.06 11.40 9.61
N LYS A 205 -9.12 10.59 9.63
CA LYS A 205 -10.43 11.03 10.12
C LYS A 205 -10.43 11.26 11.62
N SER A 206 -9.75 10.39 12.37
CA SER A 206 -9.66 10.48 13.83
C SER A 206 -9.00 11.77 14.28
N VAL A 207 -7.83 12.11 13.73
CA VAL A 207 -7.12 13.34 14.09
C VAL A 207 -7.89 14.59 13.65
N MET A 208 -8.57 14.57 12.49
CA MET A 208 -9.41 15.70 12.05
C MET A 208 -10.60 15.90 12.97
N GLY A 209 -11.31 14.85 13.33
CA GLY A 209 -12.44 14.94 14.27
C GLY A 209 -11.99 15.44 15.64
N PHE A 210 -10.81 15.02 16.12
CA PHE A 210 -10.26 15.45 17.38
C PHE A 210 -9.85 16.94 17.37
N ILE A 211 -9.13 17.38 16.33
CA ILE A 211 -8.70 18.79 16.22
C ILE A 211 -9.89 19.76 16.08
N ARG A 212 -10.97 19.34 15.42
CA ARG A 212 -12.21 20.11 15.35
C ARG A 212 -12.84 20.34 16.74
N LYS A 213 -12.85 19.30 17.58
CA LYS A 213 -13.30 19.43 18.96
C LYS A 213 -12.43 20.44 19.73
N ILE A 214 -11.10 20.38 19.60
CA ILE A 214 -10.20 21.36 20.22
C ILE A 214 -10.51 22.76 19.70
N LYS A 215 -10.56 22.96 18.36
CA LYS A 215 -10.82 24.27 17.75
C LYS A 215 -12.19 24.86 18.12
N SER A 216 -13.16 24.05 18.51
CA SER A 216 -14.45 24.52 19.01
C SER A 216 -14.38 25.14 20.41
N LYS A 217 -13.28 24.99 21.13
CA LYS A 217 -13.06 25.50 22.48
C LYS A 217 -11.88 26.47 22.56
N VAL A 218 -10.81 26.17 21.86
CA VAL A 218 -9.56 26.92 21.88
C VAL A 218 -9.32 27.47 20.48
N ASP A 219 -8.98 28.75 20.40
CA ASP A 219 -8.61 29.38 19.12
C ASP A 219 -7.23 28.89 18.68
N ILE A 220 -7.22 28.02 17.71
CA ILE A 220 -6.02 27.43 17.12
C ILE A 220 -6.03 27.60 15.60
N ASP A 221 -4.84 27.71 15.01
CA ASP A 221 -4.65 27.84 13.58
C ASP A 221 -3.89 26.66 13.01
N ILE A 222 -4.48 25.99 12.02
CA ILE A 222 -3.92 24.79 11.41
C ILE A 222 -2.80 25.17 10.43
N VAL A 223 -1.68 24.48 10.51
CA VAL A 223 -0.47 24.73 9.69
C VAL A 223 -0.28 23.63 8.66
N LYS A 224 -0.37 22.35 9.08
CA LYS A 224 -0.04 21.19 8.26
C LYS A 224 -0.88 19.98 8.66
N PHE A 225 -1.26 19.17 7.68
CA PHE A 225 -1.96 17.91 7.88
C PHE A 225 -1.30 16.82 7.07
N GLN A 226 -0.95 15.71 7.70
CA GLN A 226 -0.31 14.57 7.05
C GLN A 226 -0.72 13.25 7.71
N GLY A 227 -0.80 12.18 6.92
CA GLY A 227 -1.14 10.85 7.42
C GLY A 227 -1.18 9.81 6.32
N GLY A 228 -1.10 8.54 6.73
CA GLY A 228 -1.08 7.39 5.84
C GLY A 228 0.19 7.29 5.01
N ASP A 229 0.74 6.08 4.87
CA ASP A 229 1.99 5.85 4.13
C ASP A 229 1.75 5.14 2.80
N ARG A 230 0.65 4.40 2.69
CA ARG A 230 0.30 3.58 1.53
C ARG A 230 -1.14 3.84 1.11
N TYR A 231 -1.39 3.81 -0.22
CA TYR A 231 -2.75 3.98 -0.74
C TYR A 231 -3.66 2.76 -0.46
N ASP A 232 -3.10 1.55 -0.42
CA ASP A 232 -3.81 0.29 -0.24
C ASP A 232 -4.05 -0.09 1.23
N TYR A 233 -3.75 0.82 2.18
CA TYR A 233 -3.92 0.58 3.62
C TYR A 233 -4.87 1.60 4.27
N ILE A 234 -5.58 1.14 5.30
CA ILE A 234 -6.27 2.00 6.27
C ILE A 234 -5.18 2.67 7.09
N PRO A 235 -5.08 4.01 7.11
CA PRO A 235 -3.97 4.69 7.75
C PRO A 235 -3.98 4.48 9.28
N SER A 236 -2.83 4.03 9.80
CA SER A 236 -2.59 3.81 11.24
C SER A 236 -1.93 5.00 11.94
N TYR A 237 -1.44 5.96 11.15
CA TYR A 237 -0.81 7.20 11.61
C TYR A 237 -1.34 8.42 10.88
N ALA A 238 -1.61 9.48 11.63
CA ALA A 238 -1.83 10.84 11.09
C ALA A 238 -1.45 11.89 12.11
N SER A 239 -1.10 13.09 11.64
CA SER A 239 -0.80 14.23 12.49
C SER A 239 -1.27 15.55 11.89
N ILE A 240 -1.57 16.51 12.78
CA ILE A 240 -1.86 17.91 12.45
C ILE A 240 -0.92 18.81 13.24
N ASP A 241 -0.22 19.68 12.54
CA ASP A 241 0.56 20.74 13.14
C ASP A 241 -0.32 22.01 13.17
N PHE A 242 -0.33 22.71 14.28
CA PHE A 242 -1.14 23.90 14.49
C PHE A 242 -0.45 24.88 15.45
N THR A 243 -0.94 26.10 15.49
CA THR A 243 -0.47 27.12 16.40
C THR A 243 -1.60 27.58 17.33
N VAL A 244 -1.23 28.05 18.51
CA VAL A 244 -2.11 28.60 19.52
C VAL A 244 -1.47 29.88 20.10
N LYS A 245 -2.28 30.90 20.41
CA LYS A 245 -1.77 32.06 21.14
C LYS A 245 -1.28 31.65 22.53
N SER A 246 -0.16 32.24 22.99
CA SER A 246 0.47 31.85 24.25
C SER A 246 -0.49 31.95 25.46
N GLU A 247 -1.45 32.86 25.42
CA GLU A 247 -2.48 33.03 26.45
C GLU A 247 -3.46 31.84 26.57
N TYR A 248 -3.69 31.11 25.49
CA TYR A 248 -4.59 29.94 25.45
C TYR A 248 -3.86 28.59 25.62
N GLU A 249 -2.54 28.58 25.88
CA GLU A 249 -1.75 27.35 26.00
C GLU A 249 -2.28 26.43 27.12
N ASN A 250 -2.62 26.96 28.28
CA ASN A 250 -3.15 26.16 29.38
C ASN A 250 -4.54 25.60 29.06
N GLU A 251 -5.39 26.36 28.39
CA GLU A 251 -6.71 25.92 27.96
C GLU A 251 -6.60 24.80 26.92
N LEU A 252 -5.64 24.90 26.00
CA LEU A 252 -5.31 23.84 25.04
C LEU A 252 -4.95 22.53 25.73
N ILE A 253 -4.01 22.57 26.70
CA ILE A 253 -3.54 21.37 27.40
C ILE A 253 -4.69 20.71 28.17
N ASN A 254 -5.48 21.48 28.91
CA ASN A 254 -6.62 20.95 29.66
C ASN A 254 -7.69 20.35 28.74
N THR A 255 -7.97 21.01 27.63
CA THR A 255 -8.94 20.54 26.63
C THR A 255 -8.45 19.27 25.94
N PHE A 256 -7.16 19.20 25.64
CA PHE A 256 -6.54 18.02 25.05
C PHE A 256 -6.63 16.81 25.98
N ASP A 257 -6.25 16.95 27.27
CA ASP A 257 -6.25 15.86 28.24
C ASP A 257 -7.67 15.30 28.46
N LEU A 258 -8.65 16.19 28.56
CA LEU A 258 -10.06 15.80 28.68
C LEU A 258 -10.51 14.97 27.47
N TYR A 259 -10.28 15.46 26.25
CA TYR A 259 -10.72 14.79 25.04
C TYR A 259 -9.92 13.53 24.71
N LYS A 260 -8.63 13.50 25.07
CA LYS A 260 -7.79 12.31 24.94
C LYS A 260 -8.37 11.14 25.75
N ASN A 261 -8.67 11.38 27.02
CA ASN A 261 -9.22 10.34 27.90
C ASN A 261 -10.57 9.81 27.40
N GLU A 262 -11.47 10.72 27.02
CA GLU A 262 -12.78 10.37 26.44
C GLU A 262 -12.61 9.54 25.14
N TYR A 263 -11.68 9.93 24.29
CA TYR A 263 -11.47 9.28 23.01
C TYR A 263 -10.86 7.88 23.17
N ILE A 264 -9.86 7.74 24.03
CA ILE A 264 -9.25 6.44 24.33
C ILE A 264 -10.28 5.49 24.95
N GLU A 265 -11.01 5.91 25.97
CA GLU A 265 -12.02 5.09 26.62
C GLU A 265 -13.05 4.55 25.64
N LYS A 266 -13.55 5.41 24.75
CA LYS A 266 -14.54 5.05 23.74
C LYS A 266 -14.03 4.02 22.72
N ASN A 267 -12.75 4.06 22.38
CA ASN A 267 -12.18 3.28 21.28
C ASN A 267 -11.26 2.14 21.73
N LEU A 268 -10.97 2.01 23.02
CA LEU A 268 -10.03 1.04 23.59
C LEU A 268 -10.31 -0.42 23.15
N LYS A 269 -11.58 -0.76 22.99
CA LYS A 269 -11.99 -2.11 22.57
C LYS A 269 -11.54 -2.43 21.14
N TYR A 270 -11.46 -1.43 20.28
CA TYR A 270 -11.19 -1.58 18.85
C TYR A 270 -9.75 -1.24 18.48
N GLU A 271 -9.13 -0.34 19.24
CA GLU A 271 -7.77 0.15 19.05
C GLU A 271 -7.01 0.15 20.38
N PRO A 272 -6.64 -1.05 20.91
CA PRO A 272 -6.06 -1.17 22.26
C PRO A 272 -4.69 -0.50 22.42
N ASP A 273 -3.92 -0.40 21.33
CA ASP A 273 -2.56 0.15 21.33
C ASP A 273 -2.50 1.59 20.81
N MET A 274 -3.67 2.21 20.57
CA MET A 274 -3.76 3.58 20.03
C MET A 274 -3.08 4.57 20.98
N ASP A 275 -2.23 5.41 20.41
CA ASP A 275 -1.59 6.50 21.11
C ASP A 275 -1.99 7.86 20.52
N ILE A 276 -2.31 8.82 21.42
CA ILE A 276 -2.68 10.19 21.08
C ILE A 276 -1.72 11.13 21.81
N VAL A 277 -0.92 11.84 21.06
CA VAL A 277 0.16 12.67 21.62
C VAL A 277 0.04 14.11 21.14
N LEU A 278 0.22 15.06 22.08
CA LEU A 278 0.35 16.47 21.81
C LEU A 278 1.79 16.90 22.15
N ASN A 279 2.58 17.17 21.13
CA ASN A 279 3.96 17.63 21.29
C ASN A 279 4.08 19.11 20.98
N LYS A 280 4.88 19.82 21.77
CA LYS A 280 5.28 21.19 21.49
C LYS A 280 6.41 21.17 20.46
N GLU A 281 6.22 21.89 19.37
CA GLU A 281 7.19 21.97 18.26
C GLU A 281 7.97 23.29 18.34
N GLN A 282 9.25 23.26 17.92
CA GLN A 282 10.10 24.44 17.90
C GLN A 282 10.15 25.14 16.54
N GLU A 283 9.92 24.38 15.46
CA GLU A 283 10.02 24.88 14.08
C GLU A 283 8.68 24.87 13.35
N LYS A 284 8.52 25.85 12.45
CA LYS A 284 7.34 26.00 11.58
C LYS A 284 7.73 25.65 10.16
N SER A 285 6.94 24.80 9.53
CA SER A 285 7.13 24.46 8.12
C SER A 285 6.39 25.38 7.15
N TYR A 286 5.24 25.94 7.58
CA TYR A 286 4.36 26.80 6.77
C TYR A 286 3.66 27.84 7.64
N ASN A 287 3.13 28.89 7.00
CA ASN A 287 2.16 29.78 7.62
C ASN A 287 0.83 29.07 7.88
N PRO A 288 0.02 29.50 8.86
CA PRO A 288 -1.29 28.92 9.14
C PRO A 288 -2.27 29.05 7.97
N LEU A 289 -3.19 28.11 7.88
CA LEU A 289 -4.31 28.16 6.94
C LEU A 289 -5.28 29.31 7.32
N LEU A 290 -5.87 29.94 6.30
CA LEU A 290 -7.07 30.75 6.52
C LEU A 290 -8.20 29.88 7.08
N ASP A 291 -9.06 30.44 7.92
CA ASP A 291 -10.22 29.74 8.50
C ASP A 291 -11.15 29.16 7.44
N LYS A 292 -11.30 29.84 6.30
CA LYS A 292 -12.06 29.34 5.16
C LYS A 292 -11.42 28.05 4.60
N SER A 293 -10.09 28.04 4.44
CA SER A 293 -9.36 26.87 3.96
C SER A 293 -9.45 25.69 4.94
N PHE A 294 -9.36 25.96 6.26
CA PHE A 294 -9.61 24.93 7.27
C PHE A 294 -11.06 24.40 7.25
N SER A 295 -12.03 25.27 7.08
CA SER A 295 -13.45 24.87 6.97
C SER A 295 -13.68 23.93 5.79
N HIS A 296 -13.11 24.25 4.61
CA HIS A 296 -13.18 23.37 3.44
C HIS A 296 -12.48 22.02 3.70
N LEU A 297 -11.26 22.06 4.26
CA LEU A 297 -10.48 20.88 4.62
C LEU A 297 -11.25 19.97 5.59
N SER A 298 -11.75 20.53 6.68
CA SER A 298 -12.45 19.75 7.70
C SER A 298 -13.74 19.16 7.18
N SER A 299 -14.52 19.93 6.39
CA SER A 299 -15.74 19.45 5.75
C SER A 299 -15.46 18.34 4.74
N PHE A 300 -14.43 18.48 3.92
CA PHE A 300 -14.02 17.45 2.96
C PHE A 300 -13.69 16.12 3.67
N VAL A 301 -12.85 16.16 4.71
CA VAL A 301 -12.46 14.96 5.45
C VAL A 301 -13.65 14.34 6.19
N GLU A 302 -14.56 15.17 6.75
CA GLU A 302 -15.72 14.68 7.48
C GLU A 302 -16.75 14.02 6.58
N LEU A 303 -17.11 14.67 5.47
CA LEU A 303 -18.17 14.21 4.56
C LEU A 303 -17.72 13.03 3.69
N LEU A 304 -16.40 12.85 3.46
CA LEU A 304 -15.91 11.72 2.71
C LEU A 304 -16.22 10.41 3.44
N PRO A 305 -17.06 9.52 2.90
CA PRO A 305 -17.31 8.23 3.53
C PRO A 305 -16.03 7.38 3.56
N THR A 306 -15.87 6.52 4.56
CA THR A 306 -14.81 5.52 4.63
C THR A 306 -15.34 4.22 5.22
N GLY A 307 -14.87 3.09 4.71
CA GLY A 307 -15.30 1.76 5.12
C GLY A 307 -15.98 0.97 4.00
N ALA A 308 -16.62 -0.13 4.38
CA ALA A 308 -17.44 -0.92 3.47
C ALA A 308 -18.70 -0.13 3.06
N TYR A 309 -18.92 -0.05 1.75
CA TYR A 309 -20.12 0.56 1.19
C TYR A 309 -21.19 -0.47 0.88
N SER A 310 -20.78 -1.62 0.32
CA SER A 310 -21.66 -2.76 0.12
C SER A 310 -20.94 -4.09 0.36
N VAL A 311 -21.69 -5.05 0.91
CA VAL A 311 -21.20 -6.38 1.26
C VAL A 311 -22.19 -7.40 0.68
N ASN A 312 -21.67 -8.50 0.13
CA ASN A 312 -22.49 -9.60 -0.35
C ASN A 312 -23.15 -10.33 0.84
N SER A 313 -24.49 -10.32 0.89
CA SER A 313 -25.25 -10.91 1.98
C SER A 313 -25.09 -12.44 2.12
N ASN A 314 -24.66 -13.14 1.06
CA ASN A 314 -24.56 -14.59 1.07
C ASN A 314 -23.24 -15.11 1.64
N ASN A 315 -22.14 -14.37 1.45
CA ASN A 315 -20.80 -14.82 1.83
C ASN A 315 -20.01 -13.78 2.61
N ASN A 316 -20.63 -12.65 2.98
CA ASN A 316 -20.00 -11.50 3.65
C ASN A 316 -18.78 -10.91 2.90
N GLN A 317 -18.68 -11.17 1.61
CA GLN A 317 -17.59 -10.63 0.80
C GLN A 317 -17.80 -9.14 0.53
N LEU A 318 -16.74 -8.36 0.68
CA LEU A 318 -16.74 -6.92 0.38
C LEU A 318 -16.92 -6.70 -1.13
N ILE A 319 -18.01 -6.01 -1.52
CA ILE A 319 -18.31 -5.69 -2.92
C ILE A 319 -17.76 -4.32 -3.28
N SER A 320 -17.98 -3.32 -2.42
CA SER A 320 -17.49 -1.97 -2.65
C SER A 320 -17.09 -1.29 -1.36
N SER A 321 -16.06 -0.47 -1.44
CA SER A 321 -15.50 0.26 -0.28
C SER A 321 -14.85 1.56 -0.70
N ILE A 322 -14.72 2.46 0.28
CA ILE A 322 -14.01 3.73 0.13
C ILE A 322 -13.05 3.88 1.29
N ASN A 323 -11.81 4.28 1.01
CA ASN A 323 -10.82 4.58 2.03
C ASN A 323 -10.09 5.89 1.74
N LEU A 324 -10.02 6.77 2.72
CA LEU A 324 -9.10 7.92 2.71
C LEU A 324 -7.73 7.42 3.16
N SER A 325 -6.85 7.19 2.21
CA SER A 325 -5.60 6.45 2.44
C SER A 325 -4.44 7.33 2.82
N THR A 326 -4.28 8.49 2.17
CA THR A 326 -3.18 9.40 2.50
C THR A 326 -3.61 10.86 2.45
N VAL A 327 -2.95 11.68 3.23
CA VAL A 327 -3.03 13.14 3.18
C VAL A 327 -1.63 13.74 3.28
N ARG A 328 -1.34 14.73 2.43
CA ARG A 328 -0.07 15.48 2.43
C ARG A 328 -0.33 16.95 2.14
N THR A 329 0.17 17.82 3.02
CA THR A 329 0.09 19.27 2.86
C THR A 329 1.29 19.78 2.08
N PHE A 330 1.02 20.59 1.07
CA PHE A 330 1.95 21.41 0.31
C PHE A 330 1.72 22.89 0.62
N GLU A 331 2.40 23.78 -0.07
CA GLU A 331 2.31 25.22 0.22
C GLU A 331 0.93 25.79 -0.09
N ASP A 332 0.38 25.44 -1.26
CA ASP A 332 -0.84 26.01 -1.85
C ASP A 332 -1.99 25.01 -1.98
N TYR A 333 -1.77 23.74 -1.64
CA TYR A 333 -2.83 22.71 -1.65
C TYR A 333 -2.57 21.59 -0.64
N ILE A 334 -3.61 20.84 -0.33
CA ILE A 334 -3.53 19.58 0.39
C ILE A 334 -3.92 18.45 -0.57
N ASN A 335 -3.06 17.45 -0.67
CA ASN A 335 -3.25 16.30 -1.54
C ASN A 335 -3.82 15.11 -0.77
N PHE A 336 -4.83 14.47 -1.34
CA PHE A 336 -5.46 13.27 -0.79
C PHE A 336 -5.41 12.14 -1.80
N ILE A 337 -5.10 10.93 -1.34
CA ILE A 337 -5.32 9.71 -2.09
C ILE A 337 -6.49 8.97 -1.46
N ILE A 338 -7.50 8.71 -2.28
CA ILE A 338 -8.71 7.97 -1.91
C ILE A 338 -8.76 6.72 -2.77
N VAL A 339 -8.99 5.58 -2.13
CA VAL A 339 -9.13 4.28 -2.80
C VAL A 339 -10.59 3.89 -2.82
N LEU A 340 -11.05 3.51 -4.01
CA LEU A 340 -12.37 2.93 -4.25
C LEU A 340 -12.21 1.48 -4.71
N ARG A 341 -12.99 0.60 -4.17
CA ARG A 341 -13.11 -0.80 -4.61
C ARG A 341 -14.57 -1.17 -4.85
#